data_aa70bfe67d016be1d6615aa3474ce8e7
#
_entry.id   aa70bfe67d016be1d6615aa3474ce8e7
#
_cell.length_a   1.000
_cell.length_b   1.000
_cell.length_c   1.000
_cell.angle_alpha   90.00
_cell.angle_beta   90.00
_cell.angle_gamma   90.00
#
_symmetry.space_group_name_H-M   'P 1'
#
loop_
_entity.id
_entity.type
_entity.pdbx_description
1 polymer ?
#
loop_
_entity_poly.entity_id
_entity_poly.type
_entity_poly.pdbx_seq_one_letter_code
_entity_poly.pdbx_strand_id
1 'polypeptide(L)'
;MCIRDRFVGDTDKYPSMLRTKGVQIVNAEGEQVVLKGVMVPESHRLYDEKNFDEGFYKKVFDMGGNVIRVPVDPAEYKNDDYYMWRYLDRIVTWAGESGKYVIIDWDYTGNPIDGSGDEMPDISENPLDYSAEFWKNTAEYFKNTPNVIFEIYNEPVGMSDSEWKRCADSLIGVIRDAGAKQLIIVGSPDYCYDLGWLDELGETNNNTAFAVHVYPDKVFWQKFISGYVTSYPIIVTEWGYTDDDVKAKNEKLKGTRNVFGIKFSSYLKKHNVGWVASSYDYKTEPSMFKKNYKNKTKWGEFVAELLSEDE
;
A
#
# COMPACT_ATOMS: atom_id res chain seq x y z
N MET A 1 -15.63 -12.64 25.01
CA MET A 1 -15.45 -11.33 24.37
C MET A 1 -16.18 -11.40 23.05
N CYS A 2 -17.19 -10.57 22.77
CA CYS A 2 -17.90 -10.64 21.48
C CYS A 2 -16.94 -10.17 20.38
N ILE A 3 -16.67 -11.05 19.42
CA ILE A 3 -16.01 -10.68 18.16
C ILE A 3 -16.98 -9.77 17.44
N ARG A 4 -16.51 -8.62 16.97
CA ARG A 4 -17.33 -7.72 16.17
C ARG A 4 -17.34 -8.26 14.73
N ASP A 5 -18.51 -8.31 14.14
CA ASP A 5 -18.73 -8.71 12.74
C ASP A 5 -18.61 -7.53 11.76
N ARG A 6 -18.38 -6.32 12.28
CA ARG A 6 -18.22 -5.08 11.51
C ARG A 6 -17.43 -4.04 12.30
N PHE A 7 -16.82 -3.10 11.58
CA PHE A 7 -16.24 -1.90 12.16
C PHE A 7 -17.32 -1.02 12.83
N VAL A 8 -17.01 -0.49 14.01
CA VAL A 8 -17.96 0.31 14.83
C VAL A 8 -17.34 1.62 15.33
N GLY A 9 -16.25 2.09 14.74
CA GLY A 9 -15.67 3.40 15.05
C GLY A 9 -16.63 4.55 14.73
N ASP A 10 -16.42 5.70 15.39
CA ASP A 10 -17.09 6.98 15.08
C ASP A 10 -16.46 7.58 13.82
N THR A 11 -17.05 7.27 12.67
CA THR A 11 -16.50 7.65 11.36
C THR A 11 -16.86 9.06 10.90
N ASP A 12 -17.65 9.81 11.67
CA ASP A 12 -18.10 11.16 11.28
C ASP A 12 -16.93 12.18 11.19
N LYS A 13 -15.83 11.88 11.90
CA LYS A 13 -14.60 12.70 11.91
C LYS A 13 -13.51 12.20 10.96
N TYR A 14 -13.72 11.06 10.33
CA TYR A 14 -12.73 10.48 9.45
C TYR A 14 -12.70 11.20 8.11
N PRO A 15 -11.57 11.20 7.40
CA PRO A 15 -11.54 11.74 6.05
C PRO A 15 -12.55 11.01 5.15
N SER A 16 -13.14 11.75 4.21
CA SER A 16 -14.19 11.22 3.35
C SER A 16 -13.69 10.13 2.42
N MET A 17 -14.58 9.21 2.03
CA MET A 17 -14.25 8.14 1.11
C MET A 17 -13.74 8.67 -0.22
N LEU A 18 -12.62 8.12 -0.69
CA LEU A 18 -11.99 8.50 -1.94
C LEU A 18 -12.62 7.82 -3.14
N ARG A 19 -12.55 8.50 -4.27
CA ARG A 19 -12.95 7.96 -5.57
C ARG A 19 -12.04 8.43 -6.69
N THR A 20 -12.01 7.69 -7.78
CA THR A 20 -11.32 8.10 -9.00
C THR A 20 -12.19 9.03 -9.84
N LYS A 21 -11.56 10.04 -10.45
CA LYS A 21 -12.17 10.96 -11.43
C LYS A 21 -11.15 11.23 -12.53
N GLY A 22 -11.28 10.53 -13.65
CA GLY A 22 -10.23 10.49 -14.65
C GLY A 22 -8.94 9.94 -14.06
N VAL A 23 -7.84 10.65 -14.20
CA VAL A 23 -6.53 10.27 -13.66
C VAL A 23 -6.32 10.68 -12.19
N GLN A 24 -7.31 11.32 -11.57
CA GLN A 24 -7.20 11.86 -10.22
C GLN A 24 -7.89 10.95 -9.20
N ILE A 25 -7.35 10.93 -8.00
CA ILE A 25 -8.05 10.48 -6.79
C ILE A 25 -8.65 11.75 -6.16
N VAL A 26 -9.93 11.71 -5.81
CA VAL A 26 -10.66 12.86 -5.27
C VAL A 26 -11.45 12.48 -4.02
N ASN A 27 -11.70 13.47 -3.14
CA ASN A 27 -12.56 13.34 -1.95
C ASN A 27 -14.06 13.44 -2.31
N ALA A 28 -14.94 13.44 -1.32
CA ALA A 28 -16.39 13.52 -1.52
C ALA A 28 -16.79 14.86 -2.19
N GLU A 29 -16.09 15.93 -1.93
CA GLU A 29 -16.29 17.27 -2.48
C GLU A 29 -15.80 17.37 -3.94
N GLY A 30 -15.05 16.38 -4.42
CA GLY A 30 -14.48 16.33 -5.77
C GLY A 30 -13.15 17.04 -5.90
N GLU A 31 -12.53 17.38 -4.78
CA GLU A 31 -11.19 17.96 -4.71
C GLU A 31 -10.12 16.86 -4.83
N GLN A 32 -9.03 17.15 -5.54
CA GLN A 32 -7.94 16.21 -5.71
C GLN A 32 -7.24 15.93 -4.37
N VAL A 33 -7.05 14.66 -4.07
CA VAL A 33 -6.26 14.18 -2.94
C VAL A 33 -5.03 13.46 -3.47
N VAL A 34 -3.86 14.02 -3.20
CA VAL A 34 -2.58 13.33 -3.46
C VAL A 34 -2.20 12.58 -2.18
N LEU A 35 -2.29 11.26 -2.23
CA LEU A 35 -1.92 10.41 -1.10
C LEU A 35 -0.41 10.42 -0.92
N LYS A 36 0.08 10.76 0.27
CA LYS A 36 1.50 10.76 0.61
C LYS A 36 1.71 10.18 2.00
N GLY A 37 2.59 9.22 2.13
CA GLY A 37 2.82 8.60 3.42
C GLY A 37 3.91 7.54 3.43
N VAL A 38 3.81 6.65 4.38
CA VAL A 38 4.81 5.60 4.62
C VAL A 38 4.15 4.23 4.78
N MET A 39 4.86 3.19 4.39
CA MET A 39 4.53 1.82 4.74
C MET A 39 5.00 1.54 6.17
N VAL A 40 4.11 1.05 7.02
CA VAL A 40 4.45 0.61 8.37
C VAL A 40 4.87 -0.85 8.38
N PRO A 41 5.58 -1.32 9.42
CA PRO A 41 5.86 -2.74 9.57
C PRO A 41 4.60 -3.58 9.72
N GLU A 42 4.70 -4.85 9.37
CA GLU A 42 3.65 -5.83 9.58
C GLU A 42 3.19 -5.85 11.06
N SER A 43 1.88 -5.94 11.27
CA SER A 43 1.24 -5.65 12.56
C SER A 43 1.53 -6.69 13.64
N HIS A 44 1.57 -7.98 13.29
CA HIS A 44 1.90 -9.06 14.22
C HIS A 44 3.36 -8.92 14.72
N ARG A 45 4.29 -8.58 13.81
CA ARG A 45 5.68 -8.29 14.18
C ARG A 45 5.80 -7.11 15.15
N LEU A 46 5.06 -6.02 14.91
CA LEU A 46 5.02 -4.90 15.85
C LEU A 46 4.48 -5.31 17.23
N TYR A 47 3.49 -6.20 17.25
CA TYR A 47 2.93 -6.72 18.49
C TYR A 47 3.95 -7.55 19.28
N ASP A 48 4.68 -8.44 18.61
CA ASP A 48 5.73 -9.26 19.22
C ASP A 48 6.90 -8.41 19.75
N GLU A 49 7.24 -7.34 19.02
CA GLU A 49 8.24 -6.36 19.44
C GLU A 49 7.75 -5.40 20.53
N LYS A 50 6.49 -5.51 20.96
CA LYS A 50 5.83 -4.62 21.94
C LYS A 50 5.79 -3.16 21.50
N ASN A 51 5.70 -2.96 20.19
CA ASN A 51 5.57 -1.65 19.55
C ASN A 51 4.17 -1.41 18.95
N PHE A 52 3.27 -2.40 19.00
CA PHE A 52 1.91 -2.26 18.47
C PHE A 52 1.03 -1.51 19.48
N ASP A 53 1.07 -0.20 19.45
CA ASP A 53 0.24 0.68 20.26
C ASP A 53 -0.06 2.01 19.53
N GLU A 54 -1.02 2.77 20.06
CA GLU A 54 -1.41 4.08 19.54
C GLU A 54 -0.23 5.07 19.52
N GLY A 55 0.66 5.00 20.51
CA GLY A 55 1.83 5.86 20.60
C GLY A 55 2.84 5.63 19.47
N PHE A 56 2.95 4.39 18.97
CA PHE A 56 3.74 4.10 17.77
C PHE A 56 3.11 4.75 16.53
N TYR A 57 1.83 4.51 16.28
CA TYR A 57 1.13 5.05 15.13
C TYR A 57 1.05 6.58 15.16
N LYS A 58 0.89 7.18 16.35
CA LYS A 58 0.98 8.63 16.50
C LYS A 58 2.31 9.18 15.98
N LYS A 59 3.44 8.54 16.28
CA LYS A 59 4.76 8.97 15.76
C LYS A 59 4.84 8.84 14.24
N VAL A 60 4.18 7.84 13.64
CA VAL A 60 4.06 7.72 12.19
C VAL A 60 3.24 8.88 11.62
N PHE A 61 2.10 9.19 12.22
CA PHE A 61 1.22 10.29 11.78
C PHE A 61 1.87 11.67 11.96
N ASP A 62 2.65 11.85 13.03
CA ASP A 62 3.40 13.08 13.32
C ASP A 62 4.55 13.34 12.31
N MET A 63 4.91 12.38 11.45
CA MET A 63 5.83 12.64 10.33
C MET A 63 5.23 13.50 9.22
N GLY A 64 3.92 13.72 9.24
CA GLY A 64 3.18 14.34 8.15
C GLY A 64 2.53 13.32 7.22
N GLY A 65 2.15 13.76 6.02
CA GLY A 65 1.42 12.91 5.10
C GLY A 65 -0.04 12.68 5.49
N ASN A 66 -0.79 11.97 4.64
CA ASN A 66 -2.22 11.75 4.82
C ASN A 66 -2.64 10.27 4.71
N VAL A 67 -1.69 9.36 4.48
CA VAL A 67 -1.96 7.93 4.34
C VAL A 67 -0.85 7.10 5.00
N ILE A 68 -1.23 5.92 5.50
CA ILE A 68 -0.28 4.84 5.82
C ILE A 68 -0.65 3.60 5.01
N ARG A 69 0.35 2.81 4.62
CA ARG A 69 0.16 1.48 4.03
C ARG A 69 0.47 0.43 5.07
N VAL A 70 -0.47 -0.47 5.27
CA VAL A 70 -0.42 -1.53 6.28
C VAL A 70 -0.37 -2.87 5.57
N PRO A 71 0.81 -3.50 5.49
CA PRO A 71 0.93 -4.83 4.92
C PRO A 71 0.26 -5.86 5.83
N VAL A 72 -0.50 -6.76 5.24
CA VAL A 72 -1.11 -7.93 5.89
C VAL A 72 -0.42 -9.16 5.34
N ASP A 73 0.48 -9.73 6.13
CA ASP A 73 1.13 -10.99 5.79
C ASP A 73 0.09 -12.13 5.76
N PRO A 74 -0.03 -12.85 4.65
CA PRO A 74 -1.00 -13.94 4.51
C PRO A 74 -0.85 -15.05 5.55
N ALA A 75 0.37 -15.40 5.95
CA ALA A 75 0.62 -16.43 6.94
C ALA A 75 0.22 -15.96 8.35
N GLU A 76 0.49 -14.71 8.69
CA GLU A 76 0.08 -14.12 9.97
C GLU A 76 -1.45 -13.96 10.07
N TYR A 77 -2.09 -13.58 8.96
CA TYR A 77 -3.56 -13.55 8.90
C TYR A 77 -4.17 -14.94 9.08
N LYS A 78 -3.57 -15.98 8.46
CA LYS A 78 -4.01 -17.38 8.59
C LYS A 78 -3.90 -17.90 10.03
N ASN A 79 -2.88 -17.48 10.75
CA ASN A 79 -2.58 -17.98 12.09
C ASN A 79 -3.32 -17.23 13.20
N ASP A 80 -4.08 -16.19 12.87
CA ASP A 80 -4.80 -15.38 13.84
C ASP A 80 -6.24 -15.09 13.45
N ASP A 81 -7.18 -15.90 13.93
CA ASP A 81 -8.64 -15.73 13.73
C ASP A 81 -9.16 -14.33 14.16
N TYR A 82 -8.38 -13.59 14.92
CA TYR A 82 -8.73 -12.25 15.40
C TYR A 82 -7.95 -11.14 14.73
N TYR A 83 -7.18 -11.43 13.67
CA TYR A 83 -6.27 -10.49 13.02
C TYR A 83 -6.96 -9.16 12.66
N MET A 84 -8.12 -9.25 12.03
CA MET A 84 -8.93 -8.09 11.63
C MET A 84 -9.23 -7.17 12.82
N TRP A 85 -9.73 -7.75 13.91
CA TRP A 85 -10.12 -7.00 15.11
C TRP A 85 -8.90 -6.59 15.95
N ARG A 86 -7.88 -7.45 16.04
CA ARG A 86 -6.71 -7.21 16.87
C ARG A 86 -5.83 -6.12 16.34
N TYR A 87 -5.68 -6.06 15.03
CA TYR A 87 -4.75 -5.16 14.35
C TYR A 87 -5.47 -4.13 13.48
N LEU A 88 -6.14 -4.53 12.43
CA LEU A 88 -6.65 -3.60 11.40
C LEU A 88 -7.72 -2.65 11.96
N ASP A 89 -8.66 -3.13 12.77
CA ASP A 89 -9.69 -2.28 13.40
C ASP A 89 -9.06 -1.14 14.21
N ARG A 90 -8.05 -1.46 15.00
CA ARG A 90 -7.35 -0.46 15.84
C ARG A 90 -6.56 0.55 15.01
N ILE A 91 -5.83 0.06 14.00
CA ILE A 91 -5.05 0.94 13.11
C ILE A 91 -5.97 1.90 12.36
N VAL A 92 -7.05 1.38 11.79
CA VAL A 92 -8.06 2.16 11.07
C VAL A 92 -8.70 3.21 11.98
N THR A 93 -8.97 2.85 13.24
CA THR A 93 -9.48 3.79 14.25
C THR A 93 -8.48 4.91 14.50
N TRP A 94 -7.25 4.59 14.89
CA TRP A 94 -6.21 5.60 15.19
C TRP A 94 -5.91 6.51 14.01
N ALA A 95 -5.85 5.94 12.80
CA ALA A 95 -5.64 6.70 11.58
C ALA A 95 -6.83 7.65 11.30
N GLY A 96 -8.06 7.15 11.39
CA GLY A 96 -9.26 7.95 11.15
C GLY A 96 -9.40 9.11 12.13
N GLU A 97 -9.17 8.87 13.43
CA GLU A 97 -9.15 9.90 14.47
C GLU A 97 -8.05 10.94 14.26
N SER A 98 -6.98 10.56 13.57
CA SER A 98 -5.87 11.47 13.16
C SER A 98 -6.06 12.09 11.78
N GLY A 99 -7.23 11.90 11.13
CA GLY A 99 -7.51 12.44 9.80
C GLY A 99 -6.71 11.77 8.67
N LYS A 100 -6.30 10.50 8.85
CA LYS A 100 -5.45 9.78 7.90
C LYS A 100 -6.20 8.63 7.22
N TYR A 101 -5.81 8.33 5.99
CA TYR A 101 -6.22 7.13 5.25
C TYR A 101 -5.35 5.92 5.61
N VAL A 102 -5.92 4.73 5.42
CA VAL A 102 -5.23 3.46 5.58
C VAL A 102 -5.37 2.66 4.28
N ILE A 103 -4.26 2.36 3.64
CA ILE A 103 -4.20 1.34 2.60
C ILE A 103 -3.99 0.01 3.33
N ILE A 104 -4.99 -0.85 3.29
CA ILE A 104 -4.84 -2.26 3.69
C ILE A 104 -4.31 -2.99 2.47
N ASP A 105 -3.10 -3.49 2.58
CA ASP A 105 -2.42 -4.22 1.52
C ASP A 105 -2.41 -5.72 1.82
N TRP A 106 -2.87 -6.52 0.86
CA TRP A 106 -2.67 -7.97 0.90
C TRP A 106 -1.26 -8.27 0.40
N ASP A 107 -0.33 -8.39 1.35
CA ASP A 107 1.11 -8.45 1.14
C ASP A 107 1.56 -9.83 0.60
N TYR A 108 0.95 -10.24 -0.50
CA TYR A 108 1.26 -11.48 -1.21
C TYR A 108 2.19 -11.18 -2.38
N THR A 109 3.34 -11.89 -2.45
CA THR A 109 4.25 -11.87 -3.59
C THR A 109 4.24 -13.25 -4.24
N GLY A 110 3.85 -13.35 -5.50
CA GLY A 110 3.77 -14.62 -6.21
C GLY A 110 2.72 -14.64 -7.32
N ASN A 111 2.60 -15.78 -7.98
CA ASN A 111 1.56 -16.04 -8.98
C ASN A 111 0.25 -16.43 -8.29
N PRO A 112 -0.82 -15.62 -8.39
CA PRO A 112 -2.08 -15.95 -7.73
C PRO A 112 -2.78 -17.21 -8.27
N ILE A 113 -2.38 -17.73 -9.45
CA ILE A 113 -3.03 -18.90 -10.06
C ILE A 113 -2.43 -20.21 -9.52
N ASP A 114 -1.10 -20.29 -9.44
CA ASP A 114 -0.41 -21.56 -9.13
C ASP A 114 0.60 -21.45 -7.98
N GLY A 115 0.78 -20.26 -7.38
CA GLY A 115 1.72 -20.02 -6.29
C GLY A 115 3.19 -19.98 -6.73
N SER A 116 3.51 -20.06 -8.02
CA SER A 116 4.90 -20.01 -8.48
C SER A 116 5.51 -18.61 -8.22
N GLY A 117 6.82 -18.58 -7.95
CA GLY A 117 7.52 -17.35 -7.58
C GLY A 117 7.09 -16.78 -6.24
N ASP A 118 6.37 -17.55 -5.44
CA ASP A 118 5.86 -17.19 -4.14
C ASP A 118 7.00 -17.18 -3.10
N GLU A 119 7.05 -16.10 -2.33
CA GLU A 119 7.92 -15.98 -1.16
C GLU A 119 7.19 -16.35 0.14
N MET A 120 5.97 -16.92 0.05
CA MET A 120 5.10 -17.31 1.15
C MET A 120 5.03 -18.82 1.36
N PRO A 121 6.13 -19.50 1.81
CA PRO A 121 6.22 -20.96 1.84
C PRO A 121 5.22 -21.64 2.78
N ASP A 122 4.64 -20.89 3.72
CA ASP A 122 3.72 -21.40 4.73
C ASP A 122 2.24 -21.37 4.28
N ILE A 123 1.96 -20.87 3.08
CA ILE A 123 0.62 -20.87 2.49
C ILE A 123 0.46 -22.08 1.59
N SER A 124 -0.44 -22.98 1.95
CA SER A 124 -0.78 -24.18 1.18
C SER A 124 -2.07 -24.05 0.36
N GLU A 125 -2.84 -23.02 0.60
CA GLU A 125 -4.07 -22.68 -0.09
C GLU A 125 -3.76 -22.17 -1.51
N ASN A 126 -4.75 -22.31 -2.43
CA ASN A 126 -4.64 -21.62 -3.71
C ASN A 126 -4.57 -20.10 -3.46
N PRO A 127 -3.55 -19.39 -3.95
CA PRO A 127 -3.32 -18.01 -3.60
C PRO A 127 -4.49 -17.08 -3.96
N LEU A 128 -5.14 -17.30 -5.12
CA LEU A 128 -6.27 -16.49 -5.55
C LEU A 128 -7.50 -16.71 -4.67
N ASP A 129 -7.81 -17.97 -4.36
CA ASP A 129 -8.97 -18.30 -3.53
C ASP A 129 -8.78 -17.76 -2.11
N TYR A 130 -7.57 -17.86 -1.57
CA TYR A 130 -7.25 -17.33 -0.25
C TYR A 130 -7.28 -15.80 -0.21
N SER A 131 -6.77 -15.14 -1.25
CA SER A 131 -6.90 -13.68 -1.42
C SER A 131 -8.37 -13.25 -1.51
N ALA A 132 -9.19 -14.02 -2.22
CA ALA A 132 -10.64 -13.76 -2.34
C ALA A 132 -11.36 -13.91 -0.98
N GLU A 133 -11.00 -14.92 -0.18
CA GLU A 133 -11.52 -15.08 1.18
C GLU A 133 -11.15 -13.90 2.08
N PHE A 134 -9.88 -13.52 2.08
CA PHE A 134 -9.42 -12.33 2.83
C PHE A 134 -10.20 -11.08 2.44
N TRP A 135 -10.34 -10.82 1.13
CA TRP A 135 -11.00 -9.61 0.66
C TRP A 135 -12.51 -9.62 0.92
N LYS A 136 -13.16 -10.78 0.84
CA LYS A 136 -14.56 -10.89 1.24
C LYS A 136 -14.74 -10.45 2.69
N ASN A 137 -13.95 -11.03 3.61
CA ASN A 137 -14.03 -10.76 5.04
C ASN A 137 -13.69 -9.28 5.35
N THR A 138 -12.63 -8.77 4.75
CA THR A 138 -12.14 -7.39 4.96
C THR A 138 -13.12 -6.36 4.41
N ALA A 139 -13.65 -6.60 3.21
CA ALA A 139 -14.64 -5.72 2.59
C ALA A 139 -15.96 -5.70 3.37
N GLU A 140 -16.46 -6.85 3.80
CA GLU A 140 -17.66 -6.92 4.65
C GLU A 140 -17.47 -6.16 5.97
N TYR A 141 -16.29 -6.27 6.56
CA TYR A 141 -15.97 -5.63 7.84
C TYR A 141 -15.89 -4.10 7.72
N PHE A 142 -15.20 -3.60 6.70
CA PHE A 142 -14.89 -2.16 6.55
C PHE A 142 -15.77 -1.41 5.53
N LYS A 143 -16.77 -2.01 4.89
CA LYS A 143 -17.55 -1.39 3.80
C LYS A 143 -18.13 0.00 4.09
N ASN A 144 -18.30 0.35 5.35
CA ASN A 144 -18.81 1.65 5.77
C ASN A 144 -17.73 2.57 6.37
N THR A 145 -16.47 2.20 6.25
CA THR A 145 -15.35 2.93 6.85
C THR A 145 -14.65 3.78 5.79
N PRO A 146 -14.82 5.12 5.81
CA PRO A 146 -14.47 5.97 4.68
C PRO A 146 -12.97 6.16 4.46
N ASN A 147 -12.16 6.01 5.50
CA ASN A 147 -10.71 6.19 5.42
C ASN A 147 -9.93 4.93 5.03
N VAL A 148 -10.62 3.84 4.67
CA VAL A 148 -9.98 2.59 4.22
C VAL A 148 -9.88 2.57 2.70
N ILE A 149 -8.75 2.09 2.21
CA ILE A 149 -8.41 1.83 0.80
C ILE A 149 -7.92 0.39 0.74
N PHE A 150 -8.30 -0.36 -0.30
CA PHE A 150 -7.92 -1.76 -0.46
C PHE A 150 -6.86 -1.91 -1.56
N GLU A 151 -5.67 -2.42 -1.23
CA GLU A 151 -4.65 -2.82 -2.21
C GLU A 151 -4.69 -4.34 -2.35
N ILE A 152 -5.25 -4.80 -3.49
CA ILE A 152 -5.77 -6.17 -3.59
C ILE A 152 -4.71 -7.27 -3.66
N TYR A 153 -3.50 -6.92 -4.05
CA TYR A 153 -2.38 -7.86 -4.16
C TYR A 153 -1.07 -7.08 -4.32
N ASN A 154 -0.11 -7.32 -3.46
CA ASN A 154 1.14 -6.56 -3.40
C ASN A 154 1.97 -6.68 -4.69
N GLU A 155 2.46 -7.89 -5.00
CA GLU A 155 3.41 -8.09 -6.10
C GLU A 155 3.10 -9.36 -6.90
N PRO A 156 2.19 -9.29 -7.89
CA PRO A 156 1.93 -10.42 -8.79
C PRO A 156 3.11 -10.67 -9.72
N VAL A 157 3.50 -11.94 -9.90
CA VAL A 157 4.61 -12.36 -10.76
C VAL A 157 4.28 -13.59 -11.59
N GLY A 158 5.07 -13.84 -12.64
CA GLY A 158 5.06 -15.11 -13.38
C GLY A 158 3.80 -15.36 -14.21
N MET A 159 3.09 -14.32 -14.66
CA MET A 159 1.86 -14.42 -15.42
C MET A 159 1.80 -13.44 -16.58
N SER A 160 0.93 -13.69 -17.53
CA SER A 160 0.61 -12.74 -18.60
C SER A 160 -0.34 -11.64 -18.12
N ASP A 161 -0.36 -10.52 -18.83
CA ASP A 161 -1.25 -9.38 -18.57
C ASP A 161 -2.72 -9.79 -18.51
N SER A 162 -3.17 -10.63 -19.44
CA SER A 162 -4.55 -11.13 -19.48
C SER A 162 -4.88 -12.09 -18.33
N GLU A 163 -3.91 -12.84 -17.82
CA GLU A 163 -4.08 -13.66 -16.62
C GLU A 163 -4.21 -12.79 -15.37
N TRP A 164 -3.30 -11.81 -15.21
CA TRP A 164 -3.40 -10.87 -14.11
C TRP A 164 -4.71 -10.12 -14.13
N LYS A 165 -5.12 -9.60 -15.29
CA LYS A 165 -6.41 -8.91 -15.41
C LYS A 165 -7.57 -9.75 -14.90
N ARG A 166 -7.65 -11.03 -15.27
CA ARG A 166 -8.71 -11.94 -14.79
C ARG A 166 -8.67 -12.13 -13.27
N CYS A 167 -7.48 -12.28 -12.68
CA CYS A 167 -7.33 -12.38 -11.23
C CYS A 167 -7.77 -11.09 -10.53
N ALA A 168 -7.32 -9.95 -11.02
CA ALA A 168 -7.68 -8.64 -10.48
C ALA A 168 -9.20 -8.39 -10.56
N ASP A 169 -9.81 -8.66 -11.71
CA ASP A 169 -11.27 -8.53 -11.91
C ASP A 169 -12.04 -9.43 -10.93
N SER A 170 -11.56 -10.64 -10.66
CA SER A 170 -12.16 -11.56 -9.68
C SER A 170 -12.10 -10.98 -8.26
N LEU A 171 -10.95 -10.48 -7.82
CA LEU A 171 -10.79 -9.90 -6.48
C LEU A 171 -11.60 -8.60 -6.32
N ILE A 172 -11.62 -7.74 -7.34
CA ILE A 172 -12.46 -6.55 -7.37
C ILE A 172 -13.95 -6.94 -7.26
N GLY A 173 -14.37 -7.97 -8.00
CA GLY A 173 -15.74 -8.50 -7.93
C GLY A 173 -16.12 -8.91 -6.52
N VAL A 174 -15.29 -9.69 -5.84
CA VAL A 174 -15.50 -10.11 -4.44
C VAL A 174 -15.69 -8.92 -3.51
N ILE A 175 -14.85 -7.88 -3.62
CA ILE A 175 -14.95 -6.67 -2.79
C ILE A 175 -16.27 -5.93 -3.07
N ARG A 176 -16.66 -5.78 -4.33
CA ARG A 176 -17.88 -5.07 -4.73
C ARG A 176 -19.15 -5.85 -4.36
N ASP A 177 -19.15 -7.17 -4.47
CA ASP A 177 -20.25 -8.06 -4.05
C ASP A 177 -20.46 -8.02 -2.53
N ALA A 178 -19.42 -7.80 -1.73
CA ALA A 178 -19.53 -7.52 -0.30
C ALA A 178 -20.18 -6.16 0.03
N GLY A 179 -20.42 -5.32 -0.99
CA GLY A 179 -21.06 -4.01 -0.86
C GLY A 179 -20.09 -2.85 -0.57
N ALA A 180 -18.79 -3.10 -0.57
CA ALA A 180 -17.76 -2.07 -0.33
C ALA A 180 -17.58 -1.17 -1.56
N LYS A 181 -17.47 0.15 -1.33
CA LYS A 181 -17.36 1.19 -2.36
C LYS A 181 -16.02 1.92 -2.33
N GLN A 182 -15.16 1.59 -1.40
CA GLN A 182 -13.84 2.20 -1.20
C GLN A 182 -13.01 2.16 -2.48
N LEU A 183 -12.05 3.06 -2.56
CA LEU A 183 -11.01 3.02 -3.57
C LEU A 183 -10.27 1.68 -3.49
N ILE A 184 -10.10 1.03 -4.63
CA ILE A 184 -9.28 -0.16 -4.78
C ILE A 184 -8.01 0.22 -5.50
N ILE A 185 -6.87 -0.23 -5.00
CA ILE A 185 -5.58 -0.16 -5.66
C ILE A 185 -5.25 -1.55 -6.19
N VAL A 186 -4.88 -1.60 -7.45
CA VAL A 186 -4.53 -2.84 -8.15
C VAL A 186 -3.04 -2.83 -8.44
N GLY A 187 -2.30 -3.77 -7.88
CA GLY A 187 -0.89 -3.99 -8.18
C GLY A 187 -0.66 -4.35 -9.66
N SER A 188 0.52 -4.12 -10.14
CA SER A 188 0.91 -4.44 -11.53
C SER A 188 1.75 -5.71 -11.59
N PRO A 189 1.78 -6.47 -12.71
CA PRO A 189 2.70 -7.60 -12.89
C PRO A 189 4.19 -7.21 -12.74
N ASP A 190 5.07 -8.20 -12.74
CA ASP A 190 6.52 -8.07 -12.61
C ASP A 190 6.92 -7.31 -11.32
N TYR A 191 6.51 -7.84 -10.17
CA TYR A 191 6.76 -7.22 -8.86
C TYR A 191 6.22 -5.79 -8.77
N CYS A 192 4.96 -5.63 -9.14
CA CYS A 192 4.25 -4.35 -9.17
C CYS A 192 4.94 -3.26 -10.03
N TYR A 193 5.60 -3.64 -11.13
CA TYR A 193 6.34 -2.68 -11.96
C TYR A 193 5.77 -2.49 -13.37
N ASP A 194 5.27 -3.55 -14.02
CA ASP A 194 4.82 -3.47 -15.41
C ASP A 194 3.40 -2.92 -15.52
N LEU A 195 3.29 -1.67 -15.99
CA LEU A 195 2.02 -1.02 -16.25
C LEU A 195 1.44 -1.36 -17.64
N GLY A 196 2.14 -2.15 -18.47
CA GLY A 196 1.71 -2.49 -19.84
C GLY A 196 0.35 -3.19 -19.91
N TRP A 197 0.00 -3.96 -18.87
CA TRP A 197 -1.29 -4.63 -18.75
C TRP A 197 -2.49 -3.68 -18.75
N LEU A 198 -2.30 -2.39 -18.41
CA LEU A 198 -3.34 -1.38 -18.43
C LEU A 198 -3.89 -1.12 -19.84
N ASP A 199 -3.10 -1.39 -20.87
CA ASP A 199 -3.55 -1.25 -22.24
C ASP A 199 -4.66 -2.26 -22.62
N GLU A 200 -4.82 -3.33 -21.81
CA GLU A 200 -5.89 -4.33 -21.97
C GLU A 200 -7.17 -4.01 -21.16
N LEU A 201 -7.15 -2.96 -20.31
CA LEU A 201 -8.24 -2.73 -19.35
C LEU A 201 -9.54 -2.22 -19.97
N GLY A 202 -9.49 -1.51 -21.08
CA GLY A 202 -10.67 -0.81 -21.59
C GLY A 202 -11.16 0.29 -20.63
N GLU A 203 -12.46 0.57 -20.59
CA GLU A 203 -13.04 1.57 -19.66
C GLU A 203 -13.01 1.07 -18.22
N THR A 204 -12.29 1.77 -17.35
CA THR A 204 -12.19 1.46 -15.90
C THR A 204 -13.15 2.35 -15.12
N ASN A 205 -14.29 1.79 -14.70
CA ASN A 205 -15.31 2.57 -13.98
C ASN A 205 -15.57 2.07 -12.54
N ASN A 206 -14.70 1.20 -12.01
CA ASN A 206 -14.93 0.50 -10.74
C ASN A 206 -14.31 1.17 -9.51
N ASN A 207 -14.03 2.48 -9.56
CA ASN A 207 -13.31 3.17 -8.48
C ASN A 207 -11.98 2.49 -8.15
N THR A 208 -11.14 2.29 -9.18
CA THR A 208 -9.82 1.66 -9.09
C THR A 208 -8.70 2.63 -9.43
N ALA A 209 -7.58 2.55 -8.71
CA ALA A 209 -6.29 3.14 -9.04
C ALA A 209 -5.27 2.01 -9.23
N PHE A 210 -4.13 2.29 -9.84
CA PHE A 210 -3.16 1.28 -10.22
C PHE A 210 -1.82 1.56 -9.55
N ALA A 211 -1.28 0.53 -8.89
CA ALA A 211 -0.03 0.62 -8.18
C ALA A 211 1.16 0.35 -9.10
N VAL A 212 2.27 0.99 -8.76
CA VAL A 212 3.60 0.68 -9.29
C VAL A 212 4.64 0.80 -8.18
N HIS A 213 5.58 -0.16 -8.12
CA HIS A 213 6.72 -0.13 -7.21
C HIS A 213 7.98 0.33 -7.97
N VAL A 214 8.70 1.30 -7.42
CA VAL A 214 9.87 1.87 -8.12
C VAL A 214 11.06 1.97 -7.18
N TYR A 215 12.09 1.20 -7.48
CA TYR A 215 13.36 1.18 -6.77
C TYR A 215 14.53 1.57 -7.69
N PRO A 216 15.73 1.85 -7.16
CA PRO A 216 16.86 2.36 -7.93
C PRO A 216 17.33 1.48 -9.10
N ASP A 217 17.11 0.16 -9.07
CA ASP A 217 17.42 -0.76 -10.16
C ASP A 217 16.57 -0.51 -11.42
N LYS A 218 15.40 0.11 -11.25
CA LYS A 218 14.49 0.47 -12.35
C LYS A 218 14.97 1.78 -13.03
N VAL A 219 16.14 1.78 -13.63
CA VAL A 219 16.83 2.97 -14.19
C VAL A 219 16.03 3.72 -15.26
N PHE A 220 15.11 3.06 -15.94
CA PHE A 220 14.25 3.63 -17.00
C PHE A 220 12.83 3.96 -16.51
N TRP A 221 12.61 3.99 -15.21
CA TRP A 221 11.29 4.19 -14.60
C TRP A 221 10.50 5.37 -15.21
N GLN A 222 11.17 6.49 -15.50
CA GLN A 222 10.49 7.67 -16.04
C GLN A 222 9.87 7.40 -17.41
N LYS A 223 10.58 6.70 -18.29
CA LYS A 223 10.06 6.31 -19.60
C LYS A 223 8.87 5.36 -19.45
N PHE A 224 8.94 4.46 -18.47
CA PHE A 224 7.92 3.45 -18.23
C PHE A 224 6.60 4.05 -17.74
N ILE A 225 6.63 4.89 -16.70
CA ILE A 225 5.41 5.37 -16.06
C ILE A 225 4.83 6.64 -16.73
N SER A 226 5.60 7.37 -17.55
CA SER A 226 5.18 8.68 -18.09
C SER A 226 3.93 8.63 -18.98
N GLY A 227 3.73 7.54 -19.71
CA GLY A 227 2.53 7.36 -20.55
C GLY A 227 1.29 7.09 -19.72
N TYR A 228 1.45 6.37 -18.62
CA TYR A 228 0.33 5.89 -17.81
C TYR A 228 -0.19 6.93 -16.83
N VAL A 229 0.68 7.75 -16.23
CA VAL A 229 0.25 8.80 -15.26
C VAL A 229 -0.66 9.88 -15.85
N THR A 230 -0.68 10.01 -17.17
CA THR A 230 -1.57 10.93 -17.89
C THR A 230 -2.87 10.29 -18.36
N SER A 231 -2.99 8.98 -18.25
CA SER A 231 -4.11 8.19 -18.79
C SER A 231 -4.87 7.43 -17.69
N TYR A 232 -4.19 7.10 -16.60
CA TYR A 232 -4.74 6.30 -15.50
C TYR A 232 -4.46 6.94 -14.13
N PRO A 233 -5.29 6.69 -13.11
CA PRO A 233 -5.02 7.08 -11.72
C PRO A 233 -3.92 6.17 -11.14
N ILE A 234 -2.67 6.61 -11.26
CA ILE A 234 -1.50 5.87 -10.76
C ILE A 234 -1.14 6.33 -9.36
N ILE A 235 -0.73 5.36 -8.53
CA ILE A 235 -0.13 5.58 -7.21
C ILE A 235 1.13 4.72 -7.09
N VAL A 236 2.18 5.27 -6.50
CA VAL A 236 3.40 4.52 -6.17
C VAL A 236 3.26 3.99 -4.74
N THR A 237 2.88 2.74 -4.58
CA THR A 237 2.63 2.16 -3.24
C THR A 237 3.90 1.66 -2.55
N GLU A 238 5.01 1.55 -3.29
CA GLU A 238 6.34 1.37 -2.74
C GLU A 238 7.41 2.10 -3.54
N TRP A 239 8.27 2.82 -2.83
CA TRP A 239 9.52 3.36 -3.35
C TRP A 239 10.50 3.68 -2.23
N GLY A 240 11.77 3.76 -2.58
CA GLY A 240 12.80 4.12 -1.63
C GLY A 240 14.19 3.76 -2.11
N TYR A 241 15.18 4.01 -1.29
CA TYR A 241 16.57 3.62 -1.55
C TYR A 241 17.35 3.37 -0.27
N THR A 242 18.35 2.50 -0.35
CA THR A 242 19.34 2.30 0.71
C THR A 242 20.62 3.04 0.35
N ASP A 243 20.96 4.08 1.12
CA ASP A 243 22.16 4.89 0.94
C ASP A 243 23.36 4.26 1.67
N ASP A 244 24.55 4.84 1.50
CA ASP A 244 25.83 4.34 2.03
C ASP A 244 25.94 4.36 3.56
N ASP A 245 25.02 5.03 4.27
CA ASP A 245 24.98 5.04 5.74
C ASP A 245 24.35 3.77 6.37
N VAL A 246 23.84 2.88 5.53
CA VAL A 246 23.31 1.56 5.88
C VAL A 246 23.89 0.52 4.91
N LYS A 247 24.29 -0.63 5.42
CA LYS A 247 24.70 -1.73 4.55
C LYS A 247 23.49 -2.36 3.89
N ALA A 248 23.33 -2.14 2.59
CA ALA A 248 22.29 -2.78 1.82
C ALA A 248 22.45 -4.31 1.82
N LYS A 249 21.40 -5.02 2.09
CA LYS A 249 21.30 -6.49 1.92
C LYS A 249 20.87 -6.80 0.48
N ASN A 250 20.03 -5.96 -0.09
CA ASN A 250 19.57 -6.06 -1.47
C ASN A 250 20.21 -4.97 -2.34
N GLU A 251 21.05 -5.38 -3.29
CA GLU A 251 21.78 -4.48 -4.20
C GLU A 251 20.82 -3.65 -5.10
N LYS A 252 19.62 -4.18 -5.40
CA LYS A 252 18.61 -3.48 -6.21
C LYS A 252 18.09 -2.20 -5.54
N LEU A 253 18.18 -2.14 -4.20
CA LEU A 253 17.73 -0.99 -3.42
C LEU A 253 18.80 0.09 -3.26
N LYS A 254 20.05 -0.16 -3.69
CA LYS A 254 21.13 0.83 -3.57
C LYS A 254 20.84 2.07 -4.38
N GLY A 255 20.83 3.20 -3.71
CA GLY A 255 20.59 4.49 -4.31
C GLY A 255 21.00 5.63 -3.41
N THR A 256 20.89 6.85 -3.91
CA THR A 256 21.16 8.05 -3.13
C THR A 256 20.10 9.10 -3.35
N ARG A 257 19.99 10.04 -2.41
CA ARG A 257 19.13 11.21 -2.54
C ARG A 257 19.28 11.91 -3.90
N ASN A 258 20.52 12.15 -4.33
CA ASN A 258 20.81 12.94 -5.55
C ASN A 258 20.58 12.15 -6.85
N VAL A 259 20.86 10.86 -6.87
CA VAL A 259 20.76 10.05 -8.09
C VAL A 259 19.34 9.60 -8.35
N PHE A 260 18.65 9.14 -7.30
CA PHE A 260 17.30 8.59 -7.38
C PHE A 260 16.26 9.47 -6.67
N GLY A 261 16.43 9.74 -5.37
CA GLY A 261 15.44 10.34 -4.50
C GLY A 261 14.83 11.64 -5.03
N ILE A 262 15.66 12.66 -5.27
CA ILE A 262 15.21 13.99 -5.74
C ILE A 262 14.54 13.89 -7.13
N LYS A 263 15.12 13.11 -8.03
CA LYS A 263 14.58 12.98 -9.40
C LYS A 263 13.20 12.34 -9.37
N PHE A 264 13.03 11.29 -8.57
CA PHE A 264 11.80 10.56 -8.48
C PHE A 264 10.72 11.37 -7.76
N SER A 265 11.01 11.91 -6.57
CA SER A 265 10.05 12.73 -5.82
C SER A 265 9.61 13.99 -6.58
N SER A 266 10.54 14.66 -7.30
CA SER A 266 10.20 15.80 -8.15
C SER A 266 9.27 15.43 -9.29
N TYR A 267 9.44 14.23 -9.88
CA TYR A 267 8.55 13.72 -10.89
C TYR A 267 7.15 13.46 -10.33
N LEU A 268 7.05 12.79 -9.19
CA LEU A 268 5.77 12.52 -8.52
C LEU A 268 5.04 13.82 -8.18
N LYS A 269 5.73 14.80 -7.60
CA LYS A 269 5.19 16.13 -7.29
C LYS A 269 4.68 16.85 -8.54
N LYS A 270 5.46 16.84 -9.62
CA LYS A 270 5.10 17.48 -10.90
C LYS A 270 3.80 16.92 -11.51
N HIS A 271 3.57 15.63 -11.35
CA HIS A 271 2.42 14.93 -11.95
C HIS A 271 1.28 14.68 -10.96
N ASN A 272 1.37 15.17 -9.72
CA ASN A 272 0.43 14.91 -8.63
C ASN A 272 0.17 13.41 -8.40
N VAL A 273 1.21 12.60 -8.54
CA VAL A 273 1.15 11.16 -8.28
C VAL A 273 1.29 10.91 -6.79
N GLY A 274 0.32 10.20 -6.20
CA GLY A 274 0.39 9.74 -4.82
C GLY A 274 1.52 8.73 -4.61
N TRP A 275 2.06 8.68 -3.40
CA TRP A 275 3.15 7.77 -3.07
C TRP A 275 3.18 7.32 -1.61
N VAL A 276 3.70 6.12 -1.39
CA VAL A 276 4.00 5.55 -0.07
C VAL A 276 5.47 5.14 -0.05
N ALA A 277 6.25 5.70 0.85
CA ALA A 277 7.66 5.38 1.00
C ALA A 277 7.85 4.09 1.82
N SER A 278 8.62 3.15 1.30
CA SER A 278 9.11 1.97 2.02
C SER A 278 10.36 2.33 2.81
N SER A 279 10.52 1.94 4.07
CA SER A 279 9.48 1.60 5.03
C SER A 279 9.78 2.29 6.36
N TYR A 280 8.75 2.65 7.12
CA TYR A 280 8.90 3.17 8.49
C TYR A 280 9.38 2.05 9.41
N ASP A 281 10.58 1.58 9.17
CA ASP A 281 11.15 0.39 9.79
C ASP A 281 12.66 0.54 9.99
N TYR A 282 13.24 -0.39 10.78
CA TYR A 282 14.68 -0.54 10.95
C TYR A 282 15.19 -1.92 10.50
N LYS A 283 14.30 -2.85 10.12
CA LYS A 283 14.61 -4.22 9.69
C LYS A 283 14.35 -4.45 8.21
N THR A 284 13.24 -3.93 7.69
CA THR A 284 12.84 -4.04 6.28
C THR A 284 13.50 -2.93 5.47
N GLU A 285 14.22 -3.31 4.42
CA GLU A 285 14.84 -2.36 3.49
C GLU A 285 13.87 -1.89 2.39
N PRO A 286 14.00 -0.63 1.93
CA PRO A 286 14.88 0.41 2.45
C PRO A 286 14.38 0.98 3.77
N SER A 287 15.20 0.88 4.81
CA SER A 287 14.81 1.23 6.16
C SER A 287 14.96 2.72 6.46
N MET A 288 13.93 3.33 7.08
CA MET A 288 13.98 4.73 7.51
C MET A 288 14.75 4.93 8.82
N PHE A 289 15.01 3.85 9.57
CA PHE A 289 15.70 3.91 10.87
C PHE A 289 16.87 2.94 10.92
N LYS A 290 17.88 3.28 11.73
CA LYS A 290 19.08 2.44 11.93
C LYS A 290 18.86 1.34 12.96
N LYS A 291 18.06 1.62 14.00
CA LYS A 291 17.79 0.68 15.09
C LYS A 291 16.58 1.13 15.92
N ASN A 292 15.67 0.20 16.19
CA ASN A 292 14.55 0.38 17.14
C ASN A 292 13.80 1.71 16.95
N TYR A 293 13.52 2.10 15.71
CA TYR A 293 12.84 3.37 15.37
C TYR A 293 13.55 4.63 15.93
N LYS A 294 14.85 4.53 16.12
CA LYS A 294 15.73 5.64 16.56
C LYS A 294 16.76 5.92 15.48
N ASN A 295 17.19 7.19 15.41
CA ASN A 295 18.21 7.63 14.47
C ASN A 295 17.85 7.29 13.02
N LYS A 296 17.22 8.23 12.35
CA LYS A 296 16.87 8.08 10.94
C LYS A 296 18.10 7.77 10.10
N THR A 297 17.90 7.01 9.05
CA THR A 297 18.86 6.86 7.94
C THR A 297 18.79 8.10 7.06
N LYS A 298 19.68 8.27 6.10
CA LYS A 298 19.58 9.34 5.08
C LYS A 298 18.27 9.25 4.31
N TRP A 299 17.80 8.03 4.05
CA TRP A 299 16.46 7.79 3.46
C TRP A 299 15.35 8.31 4.36
N GLY A 300 15.35 7.93 5.63
CA GLY A 300 14.35 8.38 6.60
C GLY A 300 14.33 9.89 6.84
N GLU A 301 15.50 10.56 6.78
CA GLU A 301 15.59 12.02 6.83
C GLU A 301 14.95 12.64 5.58
N PHE A 302 15.24 12.11 4.40
CA PHE A 302 14.69 12.62 3.16
C PHE A 302 13.15 12.44 3.08
N VAL A 303 12.61 11.31 3.52
CA VAL A 303 11.15 11.12 3.58
C VAL A 303 10.50 12.11 4.54
N ALA A 304 11.10 12.32 5.73
CA ALA A 304 10.58 13.29 6.69
C ALA A 304 10.54 14.72 6.11
N GLU A 305 11.57 15.13 5.35
CA GLU A 305 11.57 16.40 4.63
C GLU A 305 10.41 16.50 3.62
N LEU A 306 10.22 15.44 2.80
CA LEU A 306 9.17 15.43 1.78
C LEU A 306 7.75 15.50 2.37
N LEU A 307 7.53 14.87 3.53
CA LEU A 307 6.22 14.89 4.19
C LEU A 307 5.95 16.21 4.91
N SER A 308 6.99 16.91 5.37
CA SER A 308 6.85 18.23 6.04
C SER A 308 6.69 19.40 5.09
N GLU A 309 6.95 19.26 3.79
CA GLU A 309 6.78 20.34 2.79
C GLU A 309 5.30 20.65 2.48
N ASP A 310 4.38 19.84 2.94
CA ASP A 310 2.95 19.97 2.62
C ASP A 310 2.10 20.49 3.81
N GLU A 311 2.73 20.81 4.96
CA GLU A 311 2.10 21.52 6.08
C GLU A 311 2.23 23.06 5.89
#